data_8e5ccab389f6b27b8dc06ca5c9a8c66a
#
_entry.id   8e5ccab389f6b27b8dc06ca5c9a8c66a
#
_cell.length_a   1.000
_cell.length_b   1.000
_cell.length_c   1.000
_cell.angle_alpha   90.00
_cell.angle_beta   90.00
_cell.angle_gamma   90.00
#
_symmetry.space_group_name_H-M   'P 1'
#
loop_
_entity.id
_entity.type
_entity.pdbx_description
1 polymer ?
#
loop_
_entity_poly.entity_id
_entity_poly.type
_entity_poly.pdbx_seq_one_letter_code
_entity_poly.pdbx_strand_id
1 'polypeptide(L)'
;MKLKGMRKACRLLCISWLCLWGVVPVYGQALRGTTGLLHAPSAEMQRDKTFMFGGNILDIIPLHYYDFDVKYTFNYYINITFFPWLEVGYTCTLNYANEGSTYFPEESWGKYTNQDRSFNFRLRVWKEGWWKSWTPQIVLGADDPGTHDNYGGGGISNRDQNGGNCFFTRYYIAATKHIEFENKGTLGVHLSWVLDRPATWEHHNRTAIGVNFRLGLPAQESLAIKMINGLNLMAEYDARTVNIGAHYQLWKDHINLIAELNDGKYFSGGIYFKIHLK
;
A
#
# COMPACT_ATOMS: atom_id res chain seq x y z
N MET A 1 -52.87 -15.26 -19.15
CA MET A 1 -51.69 -14.68 -19.83
C MET A 1 -50.92 -13.67 -18.99
N LYS A 2 -51.42 -13.10 -17.89
CA LYS A 2 -50.75 -12.07 -17.05
C LYS A 2 -49.69 -12.63 -16.05
N LEU A 3 -49.79 -13.87 -15.60
CA LEU A 3 -48.84 -14.43 -14.60
C LEU A 3 -47.47 -14.83 -15.16
N LYS A 4 -47.36 -15.12 -16.47
CA LYS A 4 -46.04 -15.43 -17.08
C LYS A 4 -45.17 -14.19 -17.27
N GLY A 5 -45.76 -13.01 -17.46
CA GLY A 5 -45.03 -11.75 -17.59
C GLY A 5 -44.43 -11.25 -16.24
N MET A 6 -45.17 -11.40 -15.16
CA MET A 6 -44.71 -11.03 -13.80
C MET A 6 -43.54 -11.88 -13.34
N ARG A 7 -43.54 -13.18 -13.64
CA ARG A 7 -42.42 -14.07 -13.29
C ARG A 7 -41.12 -13.74 -14.07
N LYS A 8 -41.24 -13.28 -15.32
CA LYS A 8 -40.08 -12.80 -16.10
C LYS A 8 -39.56 -11.46 -15.59
N ALA A 9 -40.43 -10.52 -15.25
CA ALA A 9 -40.05 -9.24 -14.67
C ALA A 9 -39.40 -9.39 -13.29
N CYS A 10 -39.89 -10.26 -12.42
CA CYS A 10 -39.29 -10.56 -11.15
C CYS A 10 -37.90 -11.25 -11.28
N ARG A 11 -37.74 -12.16 -12.26
CA ARG A 11 -36.44 -12.77 -12.55
C ARG A 11 -35.43 -11.75 -13.10
N LEU A 12 -35.84 -10.83 -13.96
CA LEU A 12 -34.98 -9.76 -14.46
C LEU A 12 -34.60 -8.76 -13.36
N LEU A 13 -35.52 -8.41 -12.46
CA LEU A 13 -35.25 -7.59 -11.30
C LEU A 13 -34.32 -8.29 -10.28
N CYS A 14 -34.48 -9.58 -10.04
CA CYS A 14 -33.56 -10.34 -9.19
C CYS A 14 -32.18 -10.49 -9.83
N ILE A 15 -32.07 -10.64 -11.13
CA ILE A 15 -30.80 -10.72 -11.86
C ILE A 15 -30.11 -9.34 -11.86
N SER A 16 -30.85 -8.24 -12.04
CA SER A 16 -30.29 -6.89 -11.95
C SER A 16 -29.87 -6.52 -10.51
N TRP A 17 -30.52 -7.05 -9.49
CA TRP A 17 -30.12 -6.88 -8.11
C TRP A 17 -28.90 -7.74 -7.71
N LEU A 18 -28.75 -8.91 -8.33
CA LEU A 18 -27.54 -9.74 -8.17
C LEU A 18 -26.31 -9.18 -8.93
N CYS A 19 -26.53 -8.44 -10.00
CA CYS A 19 -25.47 -7.73 -10.73
C CYS A 19 -25.01 -6.43 -10.04
N LEU A 20 -25.74 -5.95 -9.02
CA LEU A 20 -25.37 -4.79 -8.19
C LEU A 20 -24.49 -5.15 -6.98
N TRP A 21 -24.21 -6.42 -6.78
CA TRP A 21 -23.09 -6.83 -5.92
C TRP A 21 -21.81 -6.66 -6.74
N GLY A 22 -21.48 -5.39 -6.98
CA GLY A 22 -20.24 -5.00 -7.61
C GLY A 22 -19.09 -5.71 -6.90
N VAL A 23 -18.18 -6.25 -7.66
CA VAL A 23 -16.87 -6.68 -7.19
C VAL A 23 -16.34 -5.54 -6.33
N VAL A 24 -16.31 -5.74 -5.03
CA VAL A 24 -15.76 -4.73 -4.11
C VAL A 24 -14.31 -4.60 -4.51
N PRO A 25 -13.89 -3.44 -5.01
CA PRO A 25 -12.50 -3.26 -5.41
C PRO A 25 -11.65 -3.48 -4.16
N VAL A 26 -10.84 -4.50 -4.19
CA VAL A 26 -9.92 -4.81 -3.11
C VAL A 26 -8.62 -4.11 -3.41
N TYR A 27 -8.33 -3.13 -2.62
CA TYR A 27 -7.11 -2.36 -2.74
C TYR A 27 -6.01 -3.02 -1.90
N GLY A 28 -4.83 -3.15 -2.50
CA GLY A 28 -3.63 -3.61 -1.82
C GLY A 28 -3.21 -2.64 -0.71
N GLN A 29 -2.36 -3.13 0.15
CA GLN A 29 -1.69 -2.36 1.19
C GLN A 29 -0.23 -2.24 0.82
N ALA A 30 0.31 -1.04 0.78
CA ALA A 30 1.74 -0.84 0.64
C ALA A 30 2.48 -1.28 1.92
N LEU A 31 3.70 -1.75 1.77
CA LEU A 31 4.53 -2.15 2.91
C LEU A 31 4.82 -1.00 3.90
N ARG A 32 4.56 0.23 3.49
CA ARG A 32 4.61 1.43 4.34
C ARG A 32 3.36 1.68 5.19
N GLY A 33 2.34 0.82 5.12
CA GLY A 33 1.12 0.96 5.90
C GLY A 33 0.02 1.82 5.27
N THR A 34 0.18 2.27 4.03
CA THR A 34 -0.83 3.02 3.26
C THR A 34 -1.46 2.14 2.18
N THR A 35 -2.60 2.54 1.65
CA THR A 35 -3.16 1.87 0.46
C THR A 35 -2.26 2.12 -0.75
N GLY A 36 -1.92 1.07 -1.50
CA GLY A 36 -1.06 1.22 -2.69
C GLY A 36 -0.57 -0.09 -3.25
N LEU A 37 0.53 -0.01 -4.00
CA LEU A 37 1.31 -1.15 -4.46
C LEU A 37 2.23 -1.66 -3.34
N LEU A 38 3.46 -2.03 -3.63
CA LEU A 38 4.44 -2.48 -2.64
C LEU A 38 5.12 -1.27 -1.96
N HIS A 39 5.81 -0.46 -2.76
CA HIS A 39 6.48 0.78 -2.34
C HIS A 39 6.07 2.00 -3.17
N ALA A 40 5.77 1.79 -4.45
CA ALA A 40 5.35 2.86 -5.34
C ALA A 40 3.99 3.43 -4.91
N PRO A 41 3.86 4.76 -4.82
CA PRO A 41 2.58 5.39 -4.56
C PRO A 41 1.59 5.09 -5.68
N SER A 42 0.35 4.85 -5.31
CA SER A 42 -0.76 4.70 -6.26
C SER A 42 -1.92 5.61 -5.87
N ALA A 43 -2.87 5.79 -6.75
CA ALA A 43 -4.09 6.50 -6.41
C ALA A 43 -5.20 5.58 -5.86
N GLU A 44 -4.89 4.31 -5.58
CA GLU A 44 -5.81 3.41 -4.90
C GLU A 44 -6.26 3.97 -3.55
N MET A 45 -7.53 3.81 -3.21
CA MET A 45 -8.08 4.21 -1.91
C MET A 45 -8.97 3.10 -1.39
N GLN A 46 -8.90 2.80 -0.11
CA GLN A 46 -9.85 1.88 0.49
C GLN A 46 -11.26 2.48 0.47
N ARG A 47 -12.24 1.61 0.65
CA ARG A 47 -13.61 2.04 0.90
C ARG A 47 -13.65 2.95 2.14
N ASP A 48 -14.54 3.93 2.16
CA ASP A 48 -14.78 4.75 3.34
C ASP A 48 -15.08 3.90 4.58
N LYS A 49 -14.77 4.46 5.73
CA LYS A 49 -14.93 3.80 7.04
C LYS A 49 -14.19 2.45 7.12
N THR A 50 -13.06 2.32 6.44
CA THR A 50 -12.20 1.16 6.55
C THR A 50 -11.05 1.45 7.50
N PHE A 51 -10.94 0.66 8.54
CA PHE A 51 -9.81 0.64 9.46
C PHE A 51 -8.90 -0.53 9.13
N MET A 52 -7.62 -0.26 8.98
CA MET A 52 -6.59 -1.27 8.73
C MET A 52 -5.51 -1.19 9.79
N PHE A 53 -4.95 -2.34 10.15
CA PHE A 53 -3.77 -2.44 10.99
C PHE A 53 -2.99 -3.70 10.62
N GLY A 54 -1.70 -3.64 10.80
CA GLY A 54 -0.84 -4.76 10.44
C GLY A 54 0.62 -4.53 10.77
N GLY A 55 1.46 -5.45 10.30
CA GLY A 55 2.90 -5.34 10.42
C GLY A 55 3.60 -6.12 9.33
N ASN A 56 4.79 -5.65 8.98
CA ASN A 56 5.63 -6.23 7.95
C ASN A 56 7.05 -6.43 8.47
N ILE A 57 7.69 -7.47 7.98
CA ILE A 57 9.13 -7.68 8.09
C ILE A 57 9.71 -7.29 6.73
N LEU A 58 10.63 -6.33 6.75
CA LEU A 58 11.33 -5.83 5.58
C LEU A 58 12.77 -6.34 5.66
N ASP A 59 13.19 -7.15 4.69
CA ASP A 59 14.53 -7.74 4.70
C ASP A 59 15.60 -6.65 4.60
N ILE A 60 15.37 -5.66 3.72
CA ILE A 60 16.31 -4.57 3.52
C ILE A 60 15.59 -3.25 3.24
N ILE A 61 16.08 -2.19 3.86
CA ILE A 61 15.76 -0.81 3.45
C ILE A 61 17.07 -0.17 3.01
N PRO A 62 17.26 0.07 1.72
CA PRO A 62 18.45 0.76 1.25
C PRO A 62 18.41 2.22 1.68
N LEU A 63 19.39 2.63 2.47
CA LEU A 63 19.62 4.01 2.84
C LEU A 63 20.76 4.55 1.96
N HIS A 64 20.41 5.05 0.80
CA HIS A 64 21.34 5.42 -0.27
C HIS A 64 22.44 6.41 0.11
N TYR A 65 22.31 7.06 1.25
CA TYR A 65 23.22 8.11 1.67
C TYR A 65 24.50 7.62 2.35
N TYR A 66 24.46 6.41 2.89
CA TYR A 66 25.53 5.90 3.75
C TYR A 66 26.16 4.62 3.20
N ASP A 67 25.89 4.24 1.99
CA ASP A 67 26.30 2.94 1.42
C ASP A 67 26.01 1.74 2.34
N PHE A 68 25.00 1.87 3.21
CA PHE A 68 24.60 0.77 4.05
C PHE A 68 23.09 0.50 3.95
N ASP A 69 22.78 -0.76 4.12
CA ASP A 69 21.42 -1.26 4.13
C ASP A 69 21.01 -1.61 5.55
N VAL A 70 19.84 -1.17 5.96
CA VAL A 70 19.25 -1.60 7.22
C VAL A 70 18.46 -2.88 6.96
N LYS A 71 18.94 -3.99 7.52
CA LYS A 71 18.33 -5.31 7.39
C LYS A 71 17.39 -5.60 8.54
N TYR A 72 16.43 -6.51 8.26
CA TYR A 72 15.48 -6.99 9.28
C TYR A 72 14.70 -5.86 9.95
N THR A 73 14.24 -4.93 9.17
CA THR A 73 13.37 -3.86 9.63
C THR A 73 11.97 -4.41 9.86
N PHE A 74 11.38 -4.06 10.99
CA PHE A 74 9.99 -4.35 11.27
C PHE A 74 9.19 -3.06 11.29
N ASN A 75 8.05 -3.03 10.62
CA ASN A 75 7.10 -1.96 10.80
C ASN A 75 5.72 -2.47 11.22
N TYR A 76 5.03 -1.67 12.00
CA TYR A 76 3.63 -1.86 12.30
C TYR A 76 2.88 -0.55 12.07
N TYR A 77 1.62 -0.67 11.74
CA TYR A 77 0.84 0.49 11.31
C TYR A 77 -0.63 0.36 11.64
N ILE A 78 -1.26 1.51 11.70
CA ILE A 78 -2.70 1.68 11.64
C ILE A 78 -3.03 2.65 10.54
N ASN A 79 -4.14 2.41 9.86
CA ASN A 79 -4.60 3.25 8.76
C ASN A 79 -6.12 3.33 8.79
N ILE A 80 -6.66 4.50 8.50
CA ILE A 80 -8.09 4.73 8.47
C ILE A 80 -8.47 5.54 7.23
N THR A 81 -9.42 5.04 6.47
CA THR A 81 -10.08 5.79 5.41
C THR A 81 -11.37 6.36 6.00
N PHE A 82 -11.30 7.60 6.47
CA PHE A 82 -12.42 8.27 7.12
C PHE A 82 -13.56 8.59 6.15
N PHE A 83 -13.19 9.02 4.96
CA PHE A 83 -14.08 9.35 3.86
C PHE A 83 -13.55 8.74 2.58
N PRO A 84 -14.39 8.58 1.55
CA PRO A 84 -13.93 8.02 0.27
C PRO A 84 -12.75 8.77 -0.35
N TRP A 85 -12.42 9.95 0.15
CA TRP A 85 -11.40 10.84 -0.37
C TRP A 85 -10.26 11.13 0.63
N LEU A 86 -10.33 10.66 1.88
CA LEU A 86 -9.31 10.92 2.91
C LEU A 86 -8.89 9.65 3.63
N GLU A 87 -7.63 9.33 3.51
CA GLU A 87 -6.94 8.26 4.24
C GLU A 87 -5.85 8.86 5.12
N VAL A 88 -5.79 8.43 6.36
CA VAL A 88 -4.78 8.83 7.35
C VAL A 88 -4.18 7.58 7.98
N GLY A 89 -2.88 7.52 8.06
CA GLY A 89 -2.14 6.41 8.64
C GLY A 89 -1.10 6.85 9.66
N TYR A 90 -0.74 5.93 10.51
CA TYR A 90 0.41 6.01 11.39
C TYR A 90 1.24 4.75 11.22
N THR A 91 2.53 4.92 11.01
CA THR A 91 3.49 3.82 10.86
C THR A 91 4.63 4.00 11.84
N CYS A 92 4.99 2.94 12.53
CA CYS A 92 6.18 2.89 13.36
C CYS A 92 7.13 1.86 12.77
N THR A 93 8.35 2.28 12.48
CA THR A 93 9.40 1.45 11.89
C THR A 93 10.51 1.23 12.92
N LEU A 94 10.91 -0.01 13.10
CA LEU A 94 11.95 -0.45 14.02
C LEU A 94 13.08 -1.09 13.22
N ASN A 95 14.28 -0.58 13.36
CA ASN A 95 15.46 -1.15 12.74
C ASN A 95 16.13 -2.15 13.67
N TYR A 96 16.60 -3.26 13.13
CA TYR A 96 17.37 -4.23 13.89
C TYR A 96 18.84 -3.85 13.91
N ALA A 97 19.39 -3.69 15.10
CA ALA A 97 20.80 -3.37 15.29
C ALA A 97 21.64 -4.64 15.20
N ASN A 98 22.28 -4.86 14.05
CA ASN A 98 23.17 -5.99 13.85
C ASN A 98 24.44 -5.84 14.71
N GLU A 99 24.99 -6.96 15.16
CA GLU A 99 26.30 -7.01 15.83
C GLU A 99 27.40 -6.50 14.86
N GLY A 100 28.31 -5.69 15.39
CA GLY A 100 29.38 -5.09 14.60
C GLY A 100 28.95 -3.88 13.76
N SER A 101 27.70 -3.42 13.90
CA SER A 101 27.24 -2.21 13.23
C SER A 101 28.05 -0.99 13.70
N THR A 102 28.52 -0.20 12.76
CA THR A 102 29.14 1.11 13.05
C THR A 102 28.11 2.20 13.27
N TYR A 103 26.85 1.94 12.90
CA TYR A 103 25.76 2.90 13.01
C TYR A 103 25.03 2.80 14.35
N PHE A 104 24.80 1.57 14.84
CA PHE A 104 24.14 1.34 16.10
C PHE A 104 25.15 1.16 17.24
N PRO A 105 24.93 1.79 18.39
CA PRO A 105 25.79 1.59 19.56
C PRO A 105 25.72 0.13 20.04
N GLU A 106 26.82 -0.34 20.63
CA GLU A 106 27.01 -1.75 21.03
C GLU A 106 25.90 -2.26 21.97
N GLU A 107 25.42 -1.41 22.87
CA GLU A 107 24.33 -1.74 23.80
C GLU A 107 22.97 -2.01 23.10
N SER A 108 22.85 -1.61 21.83
CA SER A 108 21.67 -1.84 21.01
C SER A 108 21.76 -3.10 20.18
N TRP A 109 22.92 -3.72 20.05
CA TRP A 109 23.10 -4.87 19.18
C TRP A 109 22.19 -6.04 19.58
N GLY A 110 21.67 -6.74 18.59
CA GLY A 110 20.72 -7.84 18.78
C GLY A 110 19.29 -7.40 19.14
N LYS A 111 18.99 -6.10 19.12
CA LYS A 111 17.68 -5.56 19.48
C LYS A 111 17.06 -4.76 18.35
N TYR A 112 15.74 -4.72 18.34
CA TYR A 112 15.02 -3.72 17.54
C TYR A 112 15.13 -2.36 18.24
N THR A 113 15.58 -1.38 17.50
CA THR A 113 15.86 -0.04 17.98
C THR A 113 15.51 1.01 16.93
N ASN A 114 15.77 2.26 17.22
CA ASN A 114 15.62 3.36 16.27
C ASN A 114 14.19 3.47 15.70
N GLN A 115 13.24 3.82 16.59
CA GLN A 115 11.84 4.01 16.21
C GLN A 115 11.68 5.23 15.31
N ASP A 116 11.30 4.98 14.07
CA ASP A 116 10.78 6.00 13.15
C ASP A 116 9.26 6.01 13.22
N ARG A 117 8.68 7.13 13.62
CA ARG A 117 7.24 7.31 13.80
C ARG A 117 6.74 8.31 12.77
N SER A 118 5.96 7.83 11.83
CA SER A 118 5.48 8.64 10.72
C SER A 118 3.95 8.68 10.66
N PHE A 119 3.43 9.85 10.28
CA PHE A 119 2.04 10.00 9.88
C PHE A 119 1.96 10.07 8.36
N ASN A 120 0.94 9.45 7.80
CA ASN A 120 0.73 9.39 6.37
C ASN A 120 -0.65 9.97 6.04
N PHE A 121 -0.71 10.76 4.99
CA PHE A 121 -1.95 11.41 4.53
C PHE A 121 -2.12 11.16 3.05
N ARG A 122 -3.35 10.83 2.65
CA ARG A 122 -3.70 10.65 1.24
C ARG A 122 -5.06 11.28 0.96
N LEU A 123 -5.10 12.11 -0.05
CA LEU A 123 -6.27 12.87 -0.45
C LEU A 123 -6.61 12.55 -1.91
N ARG A 124 -7.74 11.90 -2.15
CA ARG A 124 -8.27 11.69 -3.50
C ARG A 124 -8.91 12.98 -3.99
N VAL A 125 -8.25 13.63 -4.93
CA VAL A 125 -8.73 14.90 -5.53
C VAL A 125 -9.55 14.67 -6.79
N TRP A 126 -9.43 13.50 -7.41
CA TRP A 126 -10.19 13.13 -8.60
C TRP A 126 -10.53 11.64 -8.56
N LYS A 127 -11.81 11.31 -8.78
CA LYS A 127 -12.28 9.93 -8.85
C LYS A 127 -12.17 9.42 -10.29
N GLU A 128 -11.80 8.15 -10.46
CA GLU A 128 -11.76 7.48 -11.75
C GLU A 128 -13.12 7.58 -12.48
N GLY A 129 -13.06 7.93 -13.75
CA GLY A 129 -14.24 8.04 -14.59
C GLY A 129 -15.17 9.23 -14.32
N TRP A 130 -14.77 10.19 -13.48
CA TRP A 130 -15.62 11.32 -13.07
C TRP A 130 -16.05 12.22 -14.23
N TRP A 131 -15.19 12.38 -15.22
CA TRP A 131 -15.51 13.17 -16.40
C TRP A 131 -15.81 12.26 -17.62
N LYS A 132 -14.86 11.38 -17.95
CA LYS A 132 -14.97 10.41 -19.03
C LYS A 132 -14.41 9.08 -18.54
N SER A 133 -14.89 7.98 -19.12
CA SER A 133 -14.50 6.62 -18.71
C SER A 133 -12.99 6.37 -18.70
N TRP A 134 -12.22 7.07 -19.51
CA TRP A 134 -10.77 6.95 -19.57
C TRP A 134 -10.02 7.77 -18.51
N THR A 135 -10.69 8.72 -17.82
CA THR A 135 -9.99 9.56 -16.82
C THR A 135 -9.54 8.74 -15.61
N PRO A 136 -8.27 8.90 -15.18
CA PRO A 136 -7.74 8.16 -14.04
C PRO A 136 -8.26 8.72 -12.71
N GLN A 137 -8.10 7.97 -11.65
CA GLN A 137 -8.16 8.49 -10.28
C GLN A 137 -6.87 9.24 -9.97
N ILE A 138 -6.95 10.32 -9.18
CA ILE A 138 -5.78 11.11 -8.76
C ILE A 138 -5.81 11.27 -7.24
N VAL A 139 -4.66 11.00 -6.63
CA VAL A 139 -4.42 11.16 -5.19
C VAL A 139 -3.19 12.03 -4.97
N LEU A 140 -3.29 12.96 -4.05
CA LEU A 140 -2.16 13.66 -3.44
C LEU A 140 -1.82 12.95 -2.13
N GLY A 141 -0.54 12.72 -1.87
CA GLY A 141 -0.11 12.05 -0.67
C GLY A 141 1.12 12.68 -0.04
N ALA A 142 1.24 12.47 1.25
CA ALA A 142 2.38 12.84 2.05
C ALA A 142 2.66 11.73 3.07
N ASP A 143 3.84 11.17 3.00
CA ASP A 143 4.35 10.25 3.99
C ASP A 143 5.34 11.01 4.86
N ASP A 144 5.14 10.94 6.18
CA ASP A 144 5.96 11.58 7.19
C ASP A 144 6.22 13.09 6.98
N PRO A 145 5.19 13.92 6.78
CA PRO A 145 5.38 15.34 6.52
C PRO A 145 5.80 16.17 7.73
N GLY A 146 5.79 15.59 8.93
CA GLY A 146 6.00 16.29 10.20
C GLY A 146 7.32 15.99 10.90
N THR A 147 8.16 15.13 10.35
CA THR A 147 9.46 14.83 10.95
C THR A 147 10.44 15.96 10.69
N HIS A 148 11.08 16.44 11.76
CA HIS A 148 12.10 17.48 11.72
C HIS A 148 13.48 16.93 12.02
N ASP A 149 14.48 17.48 11.36
CA ASP A 149 15.88 17.05 11.37
C ASP A 149 16.49 16.91 12.73
N ASN A 150 16.26 17.88 13.59
CA ASN A 150 17.07 18.04 14.79
C ASN A 150 16.44 17.45 16.06
N TYR A 151 15.15 17.19 16.04
CA TYR A 151 14.39 16.78 17.22
C TYR A 151 13.33 15.73 16.92
N GLY A 152 13.40 15.14 15.74
CA GLY A 152 12.48 14.11 15.32
C GLY A 152 12.52 12.91 16.26
N GLY A 153 11.39 12.54 16.67
CA GLY A 153 11.05 11.62 17.70
C GLY A 153 11.78 10.31 17.80
N GLY A 154 12.83 10.29 18.54
CA GLY A 154 13.42 9.08 19.06
C GLY A 154 14.45 8.42 18.16
N GLY A 155 15.26 7.63 18.74
CA GLY A 155 16.32 6.92 18.11
C GLY A 155 17.67 7.61 18.23
N ILE A 156 18.55 7.28 17.31
CA ILE A 156 19.95 7.71 17.30
C ILE A 156 20.14 9.16 16.85
N SER A 157 19.06 9.84 16.68
CA SER A 157 18.95 11.18 16.11
C SER A 157 19.66 12.29 16.87
N ASN A 158 20.14 12.04 18.05
CA ASN A 158 20.84 13.02 18.87
C ASN A 158 22.24 13.32 18.38
N ARG A 159 22.61 12.74 17.29
CA ARG A 159 23.94 12.92 16.76
C ARG A 159 23.95 13.95 15.67
N ASP A 160 24.44 15.09 16.11
CA ASP A 160 25.10 16.02 15.24
C ASP A 160 24.45 16.26 13.90
N GLN A 161 23.37 16.98 13.90
CA GLN A 161 22.93 17.66 12.70
C GLN A 161 22.24 16.79 11.65
N ASN A 162 22.27 15.48 11.77
CA ASN A 162 21.78 14.60 10.73
C ASN A 162 20.40 14.06 11.03
N GLY A 163 19.61 14.87 11.68
CA GLY A 163 18.21 14.67 11.70
C GLY A 163 17.70 13.38 12.28
N GLY A 164 16.48 13.40 12.57
CA GLY A 164 15.75 12.27 13.05
C GLY A 164 15.52 11.22 11.98
N ASN A 165 14.71 10.27 12.32
CA ASN A 165 14.30 9.16 11.50
C ASN A 165 13.30 9.62 10.43
N CYS A 166 13.77 10.33 9.44
CA CYS A 166 12.94 10.85 8.34
C CYS A 166 13.16 10.06 7.03
N PHE A 167 13.41 8.77 7.13
CA PHE A 167 13.75 7.91 6.00
C PHE A 167 12.67 7.85 4.92
N PHE A 168 11.41 8.06 5.30
CA PHE A 168 10.27 7.88 4.43
C PHE A 168 9.58 9.18 4.03
N THR A 169 10.14 10.34 4.41
CA THR A 169 9.54 11.62 4.09
C THR A 169 9.46 11.83 2.58
N ARG A 170 8.26 11.87 2.08
CA ARG A 170 7.97 12.14 0.67
C ARG A 170 6.59 12.75 0.48
N TYR A 171 6.49 13.54 -0.58
CA TYR A 171 5.22 14.00 -1.12
C TYR A 171 5.04 13.42 -2.50
N TYR A 172 3.81 13.19 -2.91
CA TYR A 172 3.57 12.63 -4.23
C TYR A 172 2.20 13.02 -4.79
N ILE A 173 2.14 12.98 -6.12
CA ILE A 173 0.91 12.90 -6.88
C ILE A 173 0.90 11.56 -7.60
N ALA A 174 -0.21 10.85 -7.48
CA ALA A 174 -0.37 9.55 -8.11
C ALA A 174 -1.64 9.51 -8.96
N ALA A 175 -1.55 8.84 -10.09
CA ALA A 175 -2.67 8.55 -10.97
C ALA A 175 -2.83 7.04 -11.13
N THR A 176 -4.07 6.56 -11.11
CA THR A 176 -4.39 5.14 -11.29
C THR A 176 -5.55 4.99 -12.26
N LYS A 177 -5.41 4.05 -13.19
CA LYS A 177 -6.46 3.66 -14.11
C LYS A 177 -6.65 2.15 -14.10
N HIS A 178 -7.91 1.72 -13.98
CA HIS A 178 -8.28 0.32 -14.07
C HIS A 178 -8.80 -0.04 -15.45
N ILE A 179 -8.44 -1.25 -15.89
CA ILE A 179 -8.90 -1.88 -17.12
C ILE A 179 -9.50 -3.23 -16.75
N GLU A 180 -10.78 -3.37 -16.93
CA GLU A 180 -11.48 -4.63 -16.62
C GLU A 180 -11.45 -5.58 -17.81
N PHE A 181 -11.09 -6.83 -17.54
CA PHE A 181 -11.14 -7.94 -18.49
C PHE A 181 -12.25 -8.88 -18.04
N GLU A 182 -13.32 -8.93 -18.83
CA GLU A 182 -14.47 -9.76 -18.50
C GLU A 182 -14.08 -11.21 -18.20
N ASN A 183 -14.52 -11.73 -17.06
CA ASN A 183 -14.25 -13.09 -16.57
C ASN A 183 -12.77 -13.45 -16.37
N LYS A 184 -11.87 -12.48 -16.31
CA LYS A 184 -10.42 -12.71 -16.09
C LYS A 184 -9.87 -11.94 -14.93
N GLY A 185 -10.30 -10.69 -14.75
CA GLY A 185 -9.82 -9.84 -13.67
C GLY A 185 -9.65 -8.39 -14.07
N THR A 186 -8.97 -7.64 -13.22
CA THR A 186 -8.78 -6.20 -13.37
C THR A 186 -7.29 -5.88 -13.35
N LEU A 187 -6.82 -5.18 -14.37
CA LEU A 187 -5.48 -4.59 -14.43
C LEU A 187 -5.54 -3.16 -13.92
N GLY A 188 -4.78 -2.85 -12.90
CA GLY A 188 -4.48 -1.49 -12.48
C GLY A 188 -3.16 -1.02 -13.09
N VAL A 189 -3.14 0.19 -13.61
CA VAL A 189 -1.93 0.88 -14.10
C VAL A 189 -1.75 2.14 -13.26
N HIS A 190 -0.56 2.31 -12.72
CA HIS A 190 -0.23 3.35 -11.76
C HIS A 190 0.96 4.16 -12.23
N LEU A 191 0.86 5.47 -12.12
CA LEU A 191 1.93 6.42 -12.40
C LEU A 191 1.97 7.43 -11.26
N SER A 192 3.14 7.72 -10.73
CA SER A 192 3.30 8.73 -9.71
C SER A 192 4.56 9.56 -9.89
N TRP A 193 4.46 10.82 -9.47
CA TRP A 193 5.60 11.71 -9.31
C TRP A 193 5.88 11.87 -7.84
N VAL A 194 7.07 11.50 -7.42
CA VAL A 194 7.50 11.47 -6.03
C VAL A 194 8.53 12.56 -5.78
N LEU A 195 8.31 13.32 -4.74
CA LEU A 195 9.21 14.32 -4.22
C LEU A 195 9.77 13.77 -2.90
N ASP A 196 10.90 13.07 -2.95
CA ASP A 196 11.61 12.64 -1.76
C ASP A 196 12.20 13.86 -1.05
N ARG A 197 11.93 14.01 0.23
CA ARG A 197 12.32 15.17 1.04
C ARG A 197 12.81 14.78 2.42
N PRO A 198 13.71 13.79 2.52
CA PRO A 198 14.36 13.55 3.79
C PRO A 198 15.12 14.82 4.18
N ALA A 199 15.06 15.15 5.45
CA ALA A 199 15.43 16.47 5.90
C ALA A 199 16.91 16.86 5.65
N THR A 200 17.81 15.90 5.78
CA THR A 200 19.26 16.14 5.70
C THR A 200 19.89 15.63 4.39
N TRP A 201 19.08 15.02 3.53
CA TRP A 201 19.58 14.36 2.32
C TRP A 201 19.22 15.15 1.07
N GLU A 202 19.90 14.81 -0.02
CA GLU A 202 19.56 15.41 -1.29
C GLU A 202 18.10 15.14 -1.67
N HIS A 203 17.43 16.20 -2.05
CA HIS A 203 16.05 16.11 -2.48
C HIS A 203 15.98 15.55 -3.89
N HIS A 204 15.22 14.52 -4.08
CA HIS A 204 15.01 13.91 -5.38
C HIS A 204 13.56 14.03 -5.84
N ASN A 205 13.43 14.28 -7.14
CA ASN A 205 12.15 14.23 -7.84
C ASN A 205 12.21 13.03 -8.78
N ARG A 206 11.31 12.08 -8.60
CA ARG A 206 11.37 10.80 -9.30
C ARG A 206 10.00 10.35 -9.79
N THR A 207 10.00 9.63 -10.90
CA THR A 207 8.79 8.97 -11.41
C THR A 207 8.79 7.53 -10.94
N ALA A 208 7.68 7.10 -10.37
CA ALA A 208 7.41 5.70 -10.09
C ALA A 208 6.25 5.20 -10.96
N ILE A 209 6.33 3.96 -11.37
CA ILE A 209 5.33 3.31 -12.22
C ILE A 209 5.08 1.90 -11.71
N GLY A 210 3.86 1.41 -11.83
CA GLY A 210 3.56 0.05 -11.47
C GLY A 210 2.27 -0.45 -12.08
N VAL A 211 2.11 -1.75 -12.00
CA VAL A 211 0.91 -2.45 -12.44
C VAL A 211 0.51 -3.46 -11.38
N ASN A 212 -0.79 -3.69 -11.27
CA ASN A 212 -1.29 -4.83 -10.53
C ASN A 212 -2.35 -5.57 -11.33
N PHE A 213 -2.41 -6.87 -11.18
CA PHE A 213 -3.43 -7.69 -11.80
C PHE A 213 -4.16 -8.50 -10.74
N ARG A 214 -5.42 -8.15 -10.53
CA ARG A 214 -6.31 -8.91 -9.66
C ARG A 214 -7.05 -9.94 -10.49
N LEU A 215 -6.88 -11.20 -10.12
CA LEU A 215 -7.60 -12.29 -10.74
C LEU A 215 -9.09 -12.24 -10.37
N GLY A 216 -9.96 -12.43 -11.36
CA GLY A 216 -11.41 -12.35 -11.24
C GLY A 216 -12.08 -13.39 -12.12
N LEU A 217 -11.82 -14.67 -11.83
CA LEU A 217 -12.44 -15.77 -12.58
C LEU A 217 -13.92 -15.93 -12.17
N PRO A 218 -14.78 -16.40 -13.08
CA PRO A 218 -16.19 -16.61 -12.79
C PRO A 218 -16.38 -17.45 -11.53
N ALA A 219 -17.29 -17.03 -10.68
CA ALA A 219 -17.58 -17.72 -9.44
C ALA A 219 -18.08 -19.14 -9.73
N GLN A 220 -17.24 -20.12 -9.48
CA GLN A 220 -17.60 -21.54 -9.42
C GLN A 220 -17.48 -22.01 -7.99
N GLU A 221 -18.11 -23.13 -7.66
CA GLU A 221 -18.05 -23.71 -6.32
C GLU A 221 -16.66 -24.28 -5.96
N SER A 222 -15.75 -24.32 -6.93
CA SER A 222 -14.38 -24.79 -6.76
C SER A 222 -13.60 -23.94 -5.75
N LEU A 223 -13.06 -24.60 -4.73
CA LEU A 223 -12.17 -23.97 -3.75
C LEU A 223 -10.94 -23.31 -4.42
N ALA A 224 -10.41 -23.94 -5.46
CA ALA A 224 -9.26 -23.43 -6.19
C ALA A 224 -9.55 -22.06 -6.83
N ILE A 225 -10.72 -21.88 -7.42
CA ILE A 225 -11.12 -20.59 -8.02
C ILE A 225 -11.31 -19.52 -6.95
N LYS A 226 -11.90 -19.87 -5.81
CA LYS A 226 -12.03 -18.95 -4.67
C LYS A 226 -10.67 -18.50 -4.14
N MET A 227 -9.70 -19.42 -4.07
CA MET A 227 -8.33 -19.09 -3.68
C MET A 227 -7.64 -18.19 -4.71
N ILE A 228 -7.76 -18.48 -5.99
CA ILE A 228 -7.15 -17.69 -7.07
C ILE A 228 -7.71 -16.26 -7.09
N ASN A 229 -9.01 -16.08 -6.92
CA ASN A 229 -9.65 -14.77 -6.91
C ASN A 229 -9.25 -13.87 -5.73
N GLY A 230 -8.61 -14.42 -4.71
CA GLY A 230 -8.00 -13.65 -3.62
C GLY A 230 -6.63 -13.06 -3.95
N LEU A 231 -6.06 -13.41 -5.11
CA LEU A 231 -4.70 -13.03 -5.49
C LEU A 231 -4.68 -11.75 -6.32
N ASN A 232 -3.80 -10.83 -5.94
CA ASN A 232 -3.46 -9.62 -6.66
C ASN A 232 -1.93 -9.61 -6.87
N LEU A 233 -1.49 -9.79 -8.11
CA LEU A 233 -0.08 -9.77 -8.49
C LEU A 233 0.35 -8.34 -8.77
N MET A 234 1.56 -7.98 -8.37
CA MET A 234 2.08 -6.61 -8.48
C MET A 234 3.48 -6.61 -9.05
N ALA A 235 3.76 -5.63 -9.88
CA ALA A 235 5.11 -5.30 -10.34
C ALA A 235 5.24 -3.79 -10.42
N GLU A 236 6.36 -3.26 -9.95
CA GLU A 236 6.57 -1.82 -9.90
C GLU A 236 8.04 -1.43 -10.06
N TYR A 237 8.25 -0.22 -10.49
CA TYR A 237 9.48 0.54 -10.30
C TYR A 237 9.14 1.70 -9.35
N ASP A 238 9.65 1.67 -8.14
CA ASP A 238 9.31 2.61 -7.06
C ASP A 238 10.14 3.91 -7.09
N ALA A 239 10.74 4.20 -8.24
CA ALA A 239 11.71 5.27 -8.46
C ALA A 239 13.14 4.96 -7.94
N ARG A 240 13.37 3.76 -7.46
CA ARG A 240 14.68 3.27 -6.98
C ARG A 240 14.98 1.88 -7.50
N THR A 241 14.11 0.93 -7.21
CA THR A 241 14.27 -0.48 -7.54
C THR A 241 13.05 -1.04 -8.25
N VAL A 242 13.23 -2.17 -8.91
CA VAL A 242 12.15 -2.96 -9.47
C VAL A 242 11.71 -4.00 -8.45
N ASN A 243 10.44 -3.98 -8.10
CA ASN A 243 9.87 -4.87 -7.11
C ASN A 243 8.75 -5.70 -7.75
N ILE A 244 8.67 -6.96 -7.36
CA ILE A 244 7.57 -7.84 -7.72
C ILE A 244 6.97 -8.41 -6.44
N GLY A 245 5.67 -8.59 -6.42
CA GLY A 245 5.02 -9.14 -5.24
C GLY A 245 3.59 -9.54 -5.47
N ALA A 246 2.98 -9.96 -4.39
CA ALA A 246 1.61 -10.39 -4.38
C ALA A 246 0.93 -9.99 -3.07
N HIS A 247 -0.33 -9.69 -3.20
CA HIS A 247 -1.25 -9.52 -2.10
C HIS A 247 -2.29 -10.63 -2.18
N TYR A 248 -2.60 -11.24 -1.06
CA TYR A 248 -3.55 -12.33 -0.97
C TYR A 248 -4.59 -12.10 0.12
N GLN A 249 -5.87 -12.20 -0.25
CA GLN A 249 -6.99 -12.14 0.67
C GLN A 249 -7.28 -13.53 1.25
N LEU A 250 -6.95 -13.68 2.53
CA LEU A 250 -7.15 -14.97 3.20
C LEU A 250 -8.59 -15.20 3.65
N TRP A 251 -9.26 -14.15 4.14
CA TRP A 251 -10.62 -14.26 4.65
C TRP A 251 -11.45 -13.01 4.35
N LYS A 252 -12.24 -13.06 3.28
CA LYS A 252 -13.25 -12.03 2.93
C LYS A 252 -12.74 -10.58 3.06
N ASP A 253 -11.50 -10.31 2.69
CA ASP A 253 -10.83 -9.02 2.87
C ASP A 253 -10.57 -8.59 4.34
N HIS A 254 -10.87 -9.42 5.32
CA HIS A 254 -10.57 -9.11 6.72
C HIS A 254 -9.14 -9.46 7.11
N ILE A 255 -8.60 -10.55 6.58
CA ILE A 255 -7.22 -10.99 6.82
C ILE A 255 -6.52 -11.05 5.47
N ASN A 256 -5.40 -10.39 5.40
CA ASN A 256 -4.66 -10.23 4.15
C ASN A 256 -3.17 -10.46 4.38
N LEU A 257 -2.52 -11.05 3.39
CA LEU A 257 -1.08 -11.26 3.34
C LEU A 257 -0.49 -10.42 2.22
N ILE A 258 0.74 -9.96 2.42
CA ILE A 258 1.55 -9.31 1.40
C ILE A 258 2.93 -9.94 1.39
N ALA A 259 3.49 -10.13 0.21
CA ALA A 259 4.85 -10.60 0.03
C ALA A 259 5.48 -9.94 -1.18
N GLU A 260 6.78 -9.68 -1.11
CA GLU A 260 7.54 -9.11 -2.22
C GLU A 260 8.95 -9.69 -2.32
N LEU A 261 9.52 -9.51 -3.51
CA LEU A 261 10.95 -9.55 -3.76
C LEU A 261 11.38 -8.15 -4.21
N ASN A 262 12.09 -7.45 -3.36
CA ASN A 262 12.68 -6.17 -3.65
C ASN A 262 13.99 -6.38 -4.42
N ASP A 263 14.18 -5.66 -5.54
CA ASP A 263 15.30 -5.83 -6.47
C ASP A 263 15.54 -7.29 -6.90
N GLY A 264 14.50 -8.12 -6.87
CA GLY A 264 14.60 -9.54 -7.18
C GLY A 264 15.43 -10.38 -6.21
N LYS A 265 15.82 -9.84 -5.05
CA LYS A 265 16.77 -10.46 -4.10
C LYS A 265 16.24 -10.52 -2.67
N TYR A 266 15.64 -9.42 -2.20
CA TYR A 266 15.33 -9.25 -0.80
C TYR A 266 13.85 -9.53 -0.55
N PHE A 267 13.57 -10.52 0.27
CA PHE A 267 12.21 -10.92 0.58
C PHE A 267 11.65 -10.08 1.74
N SER A 268 10.50 -9.49 1.51
CA SER A 268 9.72 -8.80 2.55
C SER A 268 8.29 -9.32 2.55
N GLY A 269 7.62 -9.20 3.67
CA GLY A 269 6.23 -9.61 3.74
C GLY A 269 5.56 -9.24 5.04
N GLY A 270 4.26 -9.40 5.07
CA GLY A 270 3.47 -9.05 6.23
C GLY A 270 2.06 -9.56 6.23
N ILE A 271 1.39 -9.25 7.32
CA ILE A 271 -0.02 -9.54 7.52
C ILE A 271 -0.74 -8.29 7.96
N TYR A 272 -1.93 -8.09 7.44
CA TYR A 272 -2.78 -6.99 7.87
C TYR A 272 -4.26 -7.36 7.89
N PHE A 273 -4.97 -6.61 8.69
CA PHE A 273 -6.38 -6.80 8.97
C PHE A 273 -7.17 -5.58 8.52
N LYS A 274 -8.38 -5.82 8.03
CA LYS A 274 -9.33 -4.77 7.68
C LYS A 274 -10.63 -4.95 8.44
N ILE A 275 -11.12 -3.85 8.97
CA ILE A 275 -12.43 -3.75 9.60
C ILE A 275 -13.21 -2.68 8.87
N HIS A 276 -14.36 -3.05 8.33
CA HIS A 276 -15.27 -2.11 7.69
C HIS A 276 -16.29 -1.64 8.73
N LEU A 277 -16.13 -0.39 9.14
CA LEU A 277 -17.05 0.25 10.07
C LEU A 277 -18.37 0.57 9.35
N LYS A 278 -19.45 0.61 10.13
CA LYS A 278 -20.80 0.89 9.60
C LYS A 278 -21.07 2.38 9.44
#